data_e47eda0f5ce9cc03aa2af56347209fc1
#
_entry.id   e47eda0f5ce9cc03aa2af56347209fc1
#
_cell.length_a   1.000
_cell.length_b   1.000
_cell.length_c   1.000
_cell.angle_alpha   90.00
_cell.angle_beta   90.00
_cell.angle_gamma   90.00
#
_symmetry.space_group_name_H-M   'P 1'
#
loop_
_entity.id
_entity.type
_entity.pdbx_description
1 polymer ?
#
loop_
_entity_poly.entity_id
_entity_poly.type
_entity_poly.pdbx_seq_one_letter_code
_entity_poly.pdbx_strand_id
1 'polypeptide(L)'
;MEILGIDIGGSGIKGAPVFIETGILLAPRYRIPTPRPAKPRPVANIVKEIADHFNWQGPVGCGFPAAIRGGVALTASNIHKKWVGFNAAELFSKTAGCPVCVINDADAAGLAEMEFGAGQGRSGVVIIVTIGTGLGTALFTDGKLLPNAELGHIEINGKDAELRATDAARKRDKLSWKVWAKRFNKYLLTLEKLLWPDLFILGGGVSKKHEQFLPYLTVEAEVLPAKFLNNAGIVGAALAAQSLLTSN
;
A
#
# COMPACT_ATOMS: atom_id res chain seq x y z
N MET A 1 -11.26 0.09 19.54
CA MET A 1 -10.48 -1.18 19.59
C MET A 1 -9.10 -0.95 19.02
N GLU A 2 -8.07 -1.67 19.52
CA GLU A 2 -6.67 -1.44 19.13
C GLU A 2 -6.12 -2.63 18.34
N ILE A 3 -5.44 -2.35 17.22
CA ILE A 3 -4.77 -3.37 16.40
C ILE A 3 -3.38 -2.84 16.00
N LEU A 4 -2.36 -3.69 16.08
CA LEU A 4 -1.03 -3.33 15.59
C LEU A 4 -1.00 -3.40 14.06
N GLY A 5 -0.79 -2.27 13.42
CA GLY A 5 -0.54 -2.19 11.98
C GLY A 5 0.95 -2.18 11.67
N ILE A 6 1.38 -2.96 10.69
CA ILE A 6 2.77 -3.03 10.21
C ILE A 6 2.77 -2.85 8.69
N ASP A 7 3.61 -1.95 8.19
CA ASP A 7 3.84 -1.72 6.76
C ASP A 7 5.25 -2.21 6.39
N ILE A 8 5.30 -3.24 5.55
CA ILE A 8 6.54 -3.89 5.11
C ILE A 8 6.96 -3.29 3.77
N GLY A 9 7.81 -2.27 3.82
CA GLY A 9 8.31 -1.60 2.63
C GLY A 9 9.72 -2.04 2.23
N GLY A 10 10.13 -1.75 0.99
CA GLY A 10 11.43 -2.14 0.45
C GLY A 10 12.65 -1.46 1.11
N SER A 11 12.46 -0.32 1.81
CA SER A 11 13.54 0.41 2.51
C SER A 11 13.41 0.41 4.03
N GLY A 12 12.29 -0.01 4.56
CA GLY A 12 12.01 -0.05 6.00
C GLY A 12 10.67 -0.68 6.28
N ILE A 13 10.62 -1.41 7.40
CA ILE A 13 9.41 -1.98 7.98
C ILE A 13 9.05 -1.09 9.15
N LYS A 14 7.81 -0.68 9.25
CA LYS A 14 7.35 0.24 10.28
C LYS A 14 5.99 -0.18 10.81
N GLY A 15 5.75 0.02 12.10
CA GLY A 15 4.49 -0.33 12.73
C GLY A 15 4.12 0.62 13.86
N ALA A 16 2.86 0.64 14.22
CA ALA A 16 2.30 1.31 15.38
C ALA A 16 0.96 0.70 15.74
N PRO A 17 0.56 0.74 17.04
CA PRO A 17 -0.80 0.48 17.45
C PRO A 17 -1.74 1.54 16.87
N VAL A 18 -2.88 1.09 16.35
CA VAL A 18 -3.91 1.92 15.69
C VAL A 18 -5.23 1.75 16.44
N PHE A 19 -5.89 2.86 16.75
CA PHE A 19 -7.29 2.86 17.18
C PHE A 19 -8.18 2.80 15.94
N ILE A 20 -8.74 1.63 15.66
CA ILE A 20 -9.34 1.31 14.35
C ILE A 20 -10.64 2.05 14.05
N GLU A 21 -11.32 2.61 15.06
CA GLU A 21 -12.52 3.42 14.86
C GLU A 21 -12.24 4.83 14.30
N THR A 22 -11.00 5.30 14.42
CA THR A 22 -10.62 6.66 13.97
C THR A 22 -9.38 6.69 13.08
N GLY A 23 -8.66 5.58 12.98
CA GLY A 23 -7.40 5.50 12.24
C GLY A 23 -6.21 6.22 12.90
N ILE A 24 -6.36 6.62 14.16
CA ILE A 24 -5.31 7.34 14.90
C ILE A 24 -4.25 6.36 15.39
N LEU A 25 -2.97 6.71 15.19
CA LEU A 25 -1.84 5.99 15.76
C LEU A 25 -1.76 6.33 17.27
N LEU A 26 -1.74 5.31 18.11
CA LEU A 26 -1.69 5.46 19.58
C LEU A 26 -0.28 5.67 20.12
N ALA A 27 0.74 5.43 19.28
CA ALA A 27 2.14 5.68 19.60
C ALA A 27 2.89 6.15 18.35
N PRO A 28 4.06 6.80 18.49
CA PRO A 28 4.96 7.06 17.38
C PRO A 28 5.31 5.74 16.66
N ARG A 29 5.29 5.77 15.34
CA ARG A 29 5.66 4.58 14.55
C ARG A 29 7.11 4.17 14.83
N TYR A 30 7.32 2.92 15.15
CA TYR A 30 8.62 2.30 15.24
C TYR A 30 9.06 1.81 13.86
N ARG A 31 10.29 2.13 13.43
CA ARG A 31 10.79 1.81 12.08
C ARG A 31 12.13 1.10 12.16
N ILE A 32 12.23 -0.03 11.49
CA ILE A 32 13.45 -0.83 11.32
C ILE A 32 13.81 -0.89 9.83
N PRO A 33 15.09 -0.76 9.44
CA PRO A 33 15.51 -0.95 8.06
C PRO A 33 15.14 -2.34 7.53
N THR A 34 14.63 -2.43 6.30
CA THR A 34 14.35 -3.73 5.67
C THR A 34 15.65 -4.50 5.47
N PRO A 35 15.72 -5.78 5.89
CA PRO A 35 16.93 -6.59 5.77
C PRO A 35 17.29 -6.83 4.29
N ARG A 36 18.56 -6.91 4.01
CA ARG A 36 19.06 -7.20 2.68
C ARG A 36 19.94 -8.47 2.71
N PRO A 37 19.47 -9.54 2.06
CA PRO A 37 18.23 -9.73 1.29
C PRO A 37 16.99 -9.89 2.19
N ALA A 38 15.84 -9.34 1.74
CA ALA A 38 14.55 -9.37 2.46
C ALA A 38 13.88 -10.75 2.36
N LYS A 39 14.55 -11.79 2.89
CA LYS A 39 14.08 -13.18 2.92
C LYS A 39 12.99 -13.39 3.99
N PRO A 40 12.19 -14.48 3.94
CA PRO A 40 11.09 -14.73 4.87
C PRO A 40 11.48 -14.61 6.34
N ARG A 41 12.43 -15.39 6.84
CA ARG A 41 12.80 -15.36 8.26
C ARG A 41 13.32 -14.00 8.76
N PRO A 42 14.29 -13.33 8.11
CA PRO A 42 14.72 -11.99 8.52
C PRO A 42 13.58 -10.98 8.61
N VAL A 43 12.62 -10.98 7.67
CA VAL A 43 11.46 -10.08 7.72
C VAL A 43 10.53 -10.46 8.87
N ALA A 44 10.26 -11.76 9.08
CA ALA A 44 9.43 -12.23 10.18
C ALA A 44 10.01 -11.84 11.56
N ASN A 45 11.33 -11.89 11.71
CA ASN A 45 11.98 -11.44 12.95
C ASN A 45 11.75 -9.94 13.21
N ILE A 46 11.71 -9.11 12.16
CA ILE A 46 11.39 -7.69 12.32
C ILE A 46 9.92 -7.49 12.70
N VAL A 47 9.00 -8.26 12.11
CA VAL A 47 7.58 -8.23 12.54
C VAL A 47 7.46 -8.54 14.02
N LYS A 48 8.17 -9.58 14.51
CA LYS A 48 8.25 -9.91 15.93
C LYS A 48 8.85 -8.77 16.74
N GLU A 49 9.98 -8.19 16.32
CA GLU A 49 10.66 -7.09 17.03
C GLU A 49 9.74 -5.87 17.18
N ILE A 50 8.92 -5.55 16.16
CA ILE A 50 7.94 -4.47 16.25
C ILE A 50 6.83 -4.84 17.23
N ALA A 51 6.32 -6.08 17.23
CA ALA A 51 5.33 -6.52 18.20
C ALA A 51 5.89 -6.48 19.63
N ASP A 52 7.10 -6.98 19.85
CA ASP A 52 7.80 -6.95 21.13
C ASP A 52 8.02 -5.50 21.64
N HIS A 53 8.38 -4.56 20.75
CA HIS A 53 8.58 -3.14 21.08
C HIS A 53 7.33 -2.51 21.71
N PHE A 54 6.15 -2.90 21.25
CA PHE A 54 4.88 -2.42 21.79
C PHE A 54 4.28 -3.35 22.85
N ASN A 55 4.97 -4.39 23.30
CA ASN A 55 4.46 -5.46 24.19
C ASN A 55 3.12 -6.03 23.68
N TRP A 56 3.01 -6.22 22.37
CA TRP A 56 1.77 -6.52 21.69
C TRP A 56 1.42 -8.01 21.73
N GLN A 57 0.17 -8.34 22.09
CA GLN A 57 -0.35 -9.71 22.15
C GLN A 57 -1.66 -9.89 21.36
N GLY A 58 -2.23 -8.79 20.86
CA GLY A 58 -3.47 -8.79 20.08
C GLY A 58 -3.24 -9.08 18.59
N PRO A 59 -4.29 -8.93 17.77
CA PRO A 59 -4.18 -9.08 16.31
C PRO A 59 -3.19 -8.10 15.71
N VAL A 60 -2.53 -8.56 14.64
CA VAL A 60 -1.56 -7.77 13.85
C VAL A 60 -1.97 -7.78 12.39
N GLY A 61 -2.02 -6.61 11.77
CA GLY A 61 -2.17 -6.46 10.32
C GLY A 61 -0.83 -6.12 9.67
N CYS A 62 -0.49 -6.79 8.56
CA CYS A 62 0.72 -6.53 7.81
C CYS A 62 0.40 -6.16 6.35
N GLY A 63 0.73 -4.93 5.94
CA GLY A 63 0.81 -4.55 4.53
C GLY A 63 2.09 -5.12 3.92
N PHE A 64 1.98 -5.85 2.81
CA PHE A 64 3.08 -6.62 2.22
C PHE A 64 3.22 -6.32 0.72
N PRO A 65 4.45 -6.11 0.19
CA PRO A 65 4.66 -5.71 -1.20
C PRO A 65 4.57 -6.90 -2.18
N ALA A 66 3.40 -7.53 -2.23
CA ALA A 66 3.06 -8.62 -3.13
C ALA A 66 1.54 -8.79 -3.24
N ALA A 67 1.07 -9.42 -4.30
CA ALA A 67 -0.30 -9.94 -4.34
C ALA A 67 -0.45 -11.06 -3.30
N ILE A 68 -1.49 -10.96 -2.45
CA ILE A 68 -1.72 -11.87 -1.31
C ILE A 68 -3.06 -12.60 -1.48
N ARG A 69 -3.06 -13.92 -1.33
CA ARG A 69 -4.28 -14.73 -1.31
C ARG A 69 -4.20 -15.75 -0.18
N GLY A 70 -5.15 -15.69 0.76
CA GLY A 70 -5.16 -16.60 1.92
C GLY A 70 -3.86 -16.56 2.73
N GLY A 71 -3.23 -15.39 2.89
CA GLY A 71 -1.95 -15.22 3.58
C GLY A 71 -0.70 -15.62 2.79
N VAL A 72 -0.87 -16.16 1.56
CA VAL A 72 0.23 -16.60 0.68
C VAL A 72 0.62 -15.47 -0.27
N ALA A 73 1.92 -15.17 -0.36
CA ALA A 73 2.46 -14.23 -1.33
C ALA A 73 2.55 -14.89 -2.72
N LEU A 74 1.87 -14.32 -3.71
CA LEU A 74 1.79 -14.85 -5.08
C LEU A 74 2.85 -14.23 -6.00
N THR A 75 3.30 -13.03 -5.69
CA THR A 75 4.30 -12.27 -6.47
C THR A 75 5.47 -11.85 -5.60
N ALA A 76 6.53 -11.32 -6.20
CA ALA A 76 7.70 -10.78 -5.48
C ALA A 76 8.44 -9.76 -6.36
N SER A 77 7.77 -8.72 -6.84
CA SER A 77 8.36 -7.67 -7.68
C SER A 77 9.35 -6.81 -6.89
N ASN A 78 8.97 -6.39 -5.69
CA ASN A 78 9.74 -5.46 -4.85
C ASN A 78 10.29 -6.09 -3.55
N ILE A 79 10.26 -7.43 -3.46
CA ILE A 79 10.79 -8.20 -2.34
C ILE A 79 11.54 -9.45 -2.83
N HIS A 80 12.19 -10.20 -1.95
CA HIS A 80 12.99 -11.37 -2.34
C HIS A 80 12.12 -12.51 -2.90
N LYS A 81 12.54 -13.12 -4.05
CA LYS A 81 11.77 -14.15 -4.79
C LYS A 81 11.37 -15.39 -3.96
N LYS A 82 12.03 -15.69 -2.85
CA LYS A 82 11.64 -16.78 -1.94
C LYS A 82 10.28 -16.59 -1.27
N TRP A 83 9.66 -15.44 -1.42
CA TRP A 83 8.31 -15.21 -0.93
C TRP A 83 7.22 -15.81 -1.81
N VAL A 84 7.49 -16.01 -3.10
CA VAL A 84 6.49 -16.59 -4.03
C VAL A 84 6.08 -17.98 -3.58
N GLY A 85 4.77 -18.16 -3.35
CA GLY A 85 4.19 -19.40 -2.84
C GLY A 85 4.36 -19.61 -1.33
N PHE A 86 4.94 -18.61 -0.60
CA PHE A 86 5.19 -18.73 0.83
C PHE A 86 4.01 -18.14 1.64
N ASN A 87 3.54 -18.86 2.66
CA ASN A 87 2.51 -18.37 3.56
C ASN A 87 3.12 -17.36 4.56
N ALA A 88 2.97 -16.09 4.25
CA ALA A 88 3.50 -14.98 5.06
C ALA A 88 2.74 -14.84 6.38
N ALA A 89 1.41 -15.01 6.36
CA ALA A 89 0.57 -14.87 7.55
C ALA A 89 0.92 -15.93 8.60
N GLU A 90 1.08 -17.19 8.17
CA GLU A 90 1.47 -18.30 9.07
C GLU A 90 2.86 -18.07 9.66
N LEU A 91 3.85 -17.68 8.82
CA LEU A 91 5.19 -17.40 9.31
C LEU A 91 5.22 -16.27 10.33
N PHE A 92 4.53 -15.17 10.04
CA PHE A 92 4.50 -14.02 10.94
C PHE A 92 3.76 -14.35 12.24
N SER A 93 2.61 -15.04 12.17
CA SER A 93 1.87 -15.47 13.36
C SER A 93 2.70 -16.37 14.25
N LYS A 94 3.38 -17.37 13.67
CA LYS A 94 4.25 -18.30 14.42
C LYS A 94 5.45 -17.58 15.05
N THR A 95 6.01 -16.58 14.34
CA THR A 95 7.23 -15.90 14.80
C THR A 95 6.91 -14.84 15.84
N ALA A 96 5.84 -14.07 15.67
CA ALA A 96 5.43 -13.02 16.60
C ALA A 96 4.64 -13.54 17.80
N GLY A 97 4.06 -14.74 17.73
CA GLY A 97 3.19 -15.28 18.78
C GLY A 97 1.80 -14.63 18.82
N CYS A 98 1.41 -13.90 17.75
CA CYS A 98 0.14 -13.17 17.65
C CYS A 98 -0.60 -13.61 16.38
N PRO A 99 -1.94 -13.52 16.32
CA PRO A 99 -2.68 -13.68 15.09
C PRO A 99 -2.28 -12.59 14.07
N VAL A 100 -1.89 -12.99 12.84
CA VAL A 100 -1.47 -12.03 11.81
C VAL A 100 -2.31 -12.16 10.54
N CYS A 101 -2.88 -11.06 10.09
CA CYS A 101 -3.46 -10.89 8.76
C CYS A 101 -2.43 -10.23 7.82
N VAL A 102 -2.31 -10.71 6.61
CA VAL A 102 -1.42 -10.12 5.59
C VAL A 102 -2.26 -9.70 4.39
N ILE A 103 -2.07 -8.47 3.94
CA ILE A 103 -2.73 -7.87 2.79
C ILE A 103 -1.68 -7.19 1.88
N ASN A 104 -1.99 -6.99 0.61
CA ASN A 104 -1.14 -6.17 -0.26
C ASN A 104 -0.94 -4.75 0.31
N ASP A 105 0.24 -4.16 0.15
CA ASP A 105 0.60 -2.85 0.74
C ASP A 105 -0.19 -1.68 0.14
N ALA A 106 -0.50 -1.72 -1.16
CA ALA A 106 -1.34 -0.72 -1.81
C ALA A 106 -2.81 -0.87 -1.40
N ASP A 107 -3.31 -2.11 -1.28
CA ASP A 107 -4.65 -2.39 -0.76
C ASP A 107 -4.79 -1.88 0.69
N ALA A 108 -3.78 -2.11 1.53
CA ALA A 108 -3.74 -1.55 2.88
C ALA A 108 -3.82 -0.01 2.86
N ALA A 109 -2.99 0.65 2.05
CA ALA A 109 -3.05 2.10 1.93
C ALA A 109 -4.41 2.58 1.43
N GLY A 110 -5.02 1.84 0.51
CA GLY A 110 -6.37 2.09 0.00
C GLY A 110 -7.44 2.02 1.09
N LEU A 111 -7.43 0.98 1.93
CA LEU A 111 -8.39 0.86 3.04
C LEU A 111 -8.35 2.08 3.97
N ALA A 112 -7.16 2.56 4.32
CA ALA A 112 -7.03 3.74 5.17
C ALA A 112 -7.60 5.01 4.52
N GLU A 113 -7.36 5.19 3.23
CA GLU A 113 -7.86 6.36 2.50
C GLU A 113 -9.37 6.32 2.26
N MET A 114 -9.94 5.13 2.05
CA MET A 114 -11.39 4.96 1.89
C MET A 114 -12.13 5.13 3.21
N GLU A 115 -11.58 4.63 4.31
CA GLU A 115 -12.24 4.70 5.62
C GLU A 115 -12.15 6.09 6.26
N PHE A 116 -10.96 6.70 6.25
CA PHE A 116 -10.69 7.92 7.02
C PHE A 116 -10.08 9.07 6.18
N GLY A 117 -9.73 8.81 4.92
CA GLY A 117 -8.94 9.72 4.11
C GLY A 117 -9.71 10.46 3.02
N ALA A 118 -9.08 10.57 1.85
CA ALA A 118 -9.64 11.28 0.70
C ALA A 118 -10.81 10.54 0.05
N GLY A 119 -10.93 9.23 0.28
CA GLY A 119 -12.01 8.37 -0.22
C GLY A 119 -13.21 8.23 0.71
N GLN A 120 -13.18 8.85 1.90
CA GLN A 120 -14.26 8.68 2.87
C GLN A 120 -15.61 9.13 2.31
N GLY A 121 -16.61 8.23 2.40
CA GLY A 121 -17.97 8.48 1.91
C GLY A 121 -18.12 8.50 0.38
N ARG A 122 -17.08 8.13 -0.37
CA ARG A 122 -17.15 8.05 -1.85
C ARG A 122 -17.75 6.72 -2.29
N SER A 123 -18.64 6.80 -3.27
CA SER A 123 -19.22 5.66 -4.00
C SER A 123 -18.64 5.57 -5.41
N GLY A 124 -19.09 4.58 -6.17
CA GLY A 124 -18.61 4.34 -7.53
C GLY A 124 -17.22 3.71 -7.55
N VAL A 125 -16.48 3.94 -8.64
CA VAL A 125 -15.14 3.38 -8.84
C VAL A 125 -14.08 4.35 -8.35
N VAL A 126 -13.30 3.95 -7.33
CA VAL A 126 -12.19 4.71 -6.78
C VAL A 126 -10.89 3.95 -6.98
N ILE A 127 -9.90 4.60 -7.56
CA ILE A 127 -8.57 4.03 -7.78
C ILE A 127 -7.55 4.80 -6.93
N ILE A 128 -6.95 4.12 -5.97
CA ILE A 128 -5.81 4.66 -5.22
C ILE A 128 -4.53 4.25 -5.96
N VAL A 129 -3.66 5.23 -6.23
CA VAL A 129 -2.36 4.99 -6.85
C VAL A 129 -1.26 5.42 -5.91
N THR A 130 -0.47 4.48 -5.39
CA THR A 130 0.69 4.78 -4.55
C THR A 130 1.94 4.92 -5.42
N ILE A 131 2.59 6.08 -5.39
CA ILE A 131 3.70 6.44 -6.27
C ILE A 131 4.99 6.56 -5.46
N GLY A 132 5.91 5.64 -5.70
CA GLY A 132 7.18 5.57 -4.99
C GLY A 132 8.30 4.96 -5.85
N THR A 133 8.92 3.89 -5.34
CA THR A 133 9.84 3.03 -6.11
C THR A 133 9.07 2.29 -7.20
N GLY A 134 7.87 1.79 -6.86
CA GLY A 134 6.90 1.19 -7.75
C GLY A 134 5.63 2.03 -7.91
N LEU A 135 4.67 1.48 -8.67
CA LEU A 135 3.27 1.93 -8.77
C LEU A 135 2.38 0.87 -8.14
N GLY A 136 1.99 1.05 -6.87
CA GLY A 136 0.96 0.23 -6.27
C GLY A 136 -0.42 0.79 -6.59
N THR A 137 -1.42 -0.08 -6.69
CA THR A 137 -2.81 0.31 -6.94
C THR A 137 -3.77 -0.45 -6.07
N ALA A 138 -4.80 0.24 -5.57
CA ALA A 138 -5.94 -0.40 -4.93
C ALA A 138 -7.22 0.09 -5.63
N LEU A 139 -8.09 -0.84 -5.96
CA LEU A 139 -9.34 -0.58 -6.68
C LEU A 139 -10.54 -0.83 -5.76
N PHE A 140 -11.43 0.14 -5.72
CA PHE A 140 -12.68 0.04 -4.96
C PHE A 140 -13.88 0.27 -5.86
N THR A 141 -14.96 -0.43 -5.56
CA THR A 141 -16.29 -0.16 -6.11
C THR A 141 -17.28 -0.08 -4.96
N ASP A 142 -17.98 1.06 -4.86
CA ASP A 142 -18.91 1.36 -3.77
C ASP A 142 -18.35 1.06 -2.37
N GLY A 143 -17.11 1.52 -2.13
CA GLY A 143 -16.38 1.34 -0.87
C GLY A 143 -15.82 -0.06 -0.64
N LYS A 144 -16.04 -1.04 -1.53
CA LYS A 144 -15.55 -2.41 -1.42
C LYS A 144 -14.27 -2.61 -2.21
N LEU A 145 -13.23 -3.11 -1.54
CA LEU A 145 -11.95 -3.40 -2.15
C LEU A 145 -12.06 -4.58 -3.14
N LEU A 146 -11.53 -4.38 -4.36
CA LEU A 146 -11.14 -5.45 -5.27
C LEU A 146 -9.67 -5.79 -4.98
N PRO A 147 -9.36 -6.88 -4.27
CA PRO A 147 -8.01 -7.11 -3.76
C PRO A 147 -7.00 -7.42 -4.86
N ASN A 148 -5.76 -6.99 -4.64
CA ASN A 148 -4.61 -7.29 -5.51
C ASN A 148 -4.75 -6.75 -6.94
N ALA A 149 -5.24 -5.55 -7.11
CA ALA A 149 -5.33 -4.88 -8.40
C ALA A 149 -3.96 -4.32 -8.81
N GLU A 150 -3.13 -5.12 -9.46
CA GLU A 150 -1.75 -4.79 -9.88
C GLU A 150 -1.71 -3.95 -11.18
N LEU A 151 -2.51 -2.85 -11.25
CA LEU A 151 -2.62 -2.00 -12.43
C LEU A 151 -1.34 -1.19 -12.73
N GLY A 152 -0.39 -1.12 -11.78
CA GLY A 152 0.94 -0.56 -12.01
C GLY A 152 1.73 -1.28 -13.09
N HIS A 153 1.41 -2.57 -13.32
CA HIS A 153 2.05 -3.42 -14.32
C HIS A 153 1.33 -3.45 -15.69
N ILE A 154 0.33 -2.58 -15.90
CA ILE A 154 -0.30 -2.47 -17.22
C ILE A 154 0.72 -2.04 -18.27
N GLU A 155 0.68 -2.69 -19.43
CA GLU A 155 1.58 -2.32 -20.53
C GLU A 155 1.07 -1.11 -21.30
N ILE A 156 1.93 -0.10 -21.45
CA ILE A 156 1.66 1.10 -22.23
C ILE A 156 2.76 1.23 -23.29
N ASN A 157 2.38 1.11 -24.56
CA ASN A 157 3.32 1.09 -25.70
C ASN A 157 4.38 -0.02 -25.55
N GLY A 158 3.97 -1.24 -25.18
CA GLY A 158 4.84 -2.41 -25.05
C GLY A 158 5.83 -2.31 -23.87
N LYS A 159 5.56 -1.45 -22.87
CA LYS A 159 6.38 -1.31 -21.67
C LYS A 159 5.50 -1.21 -20.45
N ASP A 160 5.92 -1.87 -19.39
CA ASP A 160 5.33 -1.77 -18.06
C ASP A 160 5.25 -0.30 -17.60
N ALA A 161 4.08 0.14 -17.16
CA ALA A 161 3.85 1.52 -16.73
C ALA A 161 4.74 1.91 -15.55
N GLU A 162 5.00 0.98 -14.63
CA GLU A 162 5.89 1.18 -13.48
C GLU A 162 7.29 1.65 -13.91
N LEU A 163 7.82 1.15 -15.01
CA LEU A 163 9.14 1.54 -15.51
C LEU A 163 9.24 3.00 -15.95
N ARG A 164 8.11 3.70 -16.13
CA ARG A 164 8.07 5.05 -16.70
C ARG A 164 7.37 6.09 -15.82
N ALA A 165 6.36 5.68 -15.05
CA ALA A 165 5.45 6.59 -14.35
C ALA A 165 5.73 6.69 -12.82
N THR A 166 6.73 5.98 -12.28
CA THR A 166 7.16 6.08 -10.88
C THR A 166 8.01 7.31 -10.59
N ASP A 167 8.14 7.69 -9.30
CA ASP A 167 9.14 8.69 -8.87
C ASP A 167 10.57 8.17 -9.05
N ALA A 168 10.78 6.87 -8.90
CA ALA A 168 12.06 6.25 -9.21
C ALA A 168 12.46 6.48 -10.68
N ALA A 169 11.52 6.30 -11.61
CA ALA A 169 11.74 6.59 -13.03
C ALA A 169 12.01 8.09 -13.27
N ARG A 170 11.26 8.99 -12.60
CA ARG A 170 11.50 10.43 -12.68
C ARG A 170 12.92 10.79 -12.28
N LYS A 171 13.39 10.27 -11.14
CA LYS A 171 14.75 10.52 -10.62
C LYS A 171 15.83 9.92 -11.50
N ARG A 172 15.66 8.65 -11.90
CA ARG A 172 16.59 7.95 -12.80
C ARG A 172 16.80 8.70 -14.11
N ASP A 173 15.70 9.15 -14.72
CA ASP A 173 15.71 9.82 -16.02
C ASP A 173 15.90 11.35 -15.89
N LYS A 174 16.12 11.86 -14.66
CA LYS A 174 16.33 13.30 -14.32
C LYS A 174 15.22 14.20 -14.89
N LEU A 175 13.96 13.74 -14.83
CA LEU A 175 12.83 14.47 -15.42
C LEU A 175 12.37 15.62 -14.51
N SER A 176 12.02 16.76 -15.11
CA SER A 176 11.23 17.76 -14.44
C SER A 176 9.83 17.24 -14.10
N TRP A 177 9.15 17.84 -13.12
CA TRP A 177 7.79 17.43 -12.75
C TRP A 177 6.82 17.53 -13.93
N LYS A 178 6.92 18.57 -14.75
CA LYS A 178 6.09 18.73 -15.96
C LYS A 178 6.28 17.59 -16.96
N VAL A 179 7.51 17.17 -17.22
CA VAL A 179 7.80 16.09 -18.17
C VAL A 179 7.37 14.74 -17.61
N TRP A 180 7.61 14.50 -16.31
CA TRP A 180 7.16 13.30 -15.64
C TRP A 180 5.63 13.21 -15.59
N ALA A 181 4.96 14.32 -15.26
CA ALA A 181 3.50 14.39 -15.21
C ALA A 181 2.85 13.98 -16.53
N LYS A 182 3.44 14.30 -17.69
CA LYS A 182 2.94 13.82 -18.99
C LYS A 182 2.99 12.30 -19.11
N ARG A 183 4.03 11.64 -18.56
CA ARG A 183 4.13 10.17 -18.56
C ARG A 183 3.09 9.57 -17.60
N PHE A 184 2.96 10.16 -16.42
CA PHE A 184 1.99 9.73 -15.40
C PHE A 184 0.56 9.96 -15.88
N ASN A 185 0.28 11.11 -16.51
CA ASN A 185 -1.03 11.38 -17.11
C ASN A 185 -1.44 10.33 -18.15
N LYS A 186 -0.50 9.89 -19.00
CA LYS A 186 -0.78 8.81 -19.95
C LYS A 186 -1.18 7.51 -19.25
N TYR A 187 -0.58 7.20 -18.11
CA TYR A 187 -0.95 6.05 -17.28
C TYR A 187 -2.38 6.22 -16.73
N LEU A 188 -2.70 7.36 -16.12
CA LEU A 188 -4.04 7.64 -15.58
C LEU A 188 -5.10 7.60 -16.69
N LEU A 189 -4.86 8.24 -17.84
CA LEU A 189 -5.78 8.19 -19.01
C LEU A 189 -6.01 6.76 -19.52
N THR A 190 -4.99 5.88 -19.41
CA THR A 190 -5.16 4.47 -19.77
C THR A 190 -6.08 3.76 -18.79
N LEU A 191 -5.93 4.00 -17.49
CA LEU A 191 -6.82 3.44 -16.48
C LEU A 191 -8.24 4.00 -16.60
N GLU A 192 -8.36 5.30 -16.82
CA GLU A 192 -9.65 5.96 -17.01
C GLU A 192 -10.43 5.36 -18.18
N LYS A 193 -9.78 5.18 -19.33
CA LYS A 193 -10.39 4.56 -20.51
C LYS A 193 -10.87 3.13 -20.26
N LEU A 194 -10.23 2.39 -19.37
CA LEU A 194 -10.53 0.98 -19.11
C LEU A 194 -11.56 0.79 -17.99
N LEU A 195 -11.54 1.65 -16.98
CA LEU A 195 -12.25 1.43 -15.72
C LEU A 195 -13.27 2.52 -15.37
N TRP A 196 -13.22 3.69 -16.06
CA TRP A 196 -14.12 4.82 -15.84
C TRP A 196 -14.26 5.20 -14.36
N PRO A 197 -13.14 5.48 -13.66
CA PRO A 197 -13.21 5.82 -12.24
C PRO A 197 -13.88 7.18 -12.01
N ASP A 198 -14.56 7.30 -10.89
CA ASP A 198 -15.10 8.57 -10.40
C ASP A 198 -13.99 9.38 -9.71
N LEU A 199 -13.00 8.69 -9.12
CA LEU A 199 -11.95 9.32 -8.33
C LEU A 199 -10.62 8.57 -8.43
N PHE A 200 -9.53 9.34 -8.64
CA PHE A 200 -8.15 8.90 -8.38
C PHE A 200 -7.65 9.51 -7.07
N ILE A 201 -7.12 8.70 -6.16
CA ILE A 201 -6.41 9.17 -4.95
C ILE A 201 -4.92 8.88 -5.12
N LEU A 202 -4.09 9.93 -5.12
CA LEU A 202 -2.67 9.83 -5.38
C LEU A 202 -1.88 9.80 -4.07
N GLY A 203 -1.33 8.63 -3.73
CA GLY A 203 -0.58 8.36 -2.52
C GLY A 203 0.93 8.17 -2.74
N GLY A 204 1.59 7.63 -1.71
CA GLY A 204 3.03 7.41 -1.72
C GLY A 204 3.85 8.68 -1.50
N GLY A 205 5.17 8.58 -1.65
CA GLY A 205 6.08 9.69 -1.36
C GLY A 205 5.90 10.93 -2.24
N VAL A 206 5.39 10.73 -3.45
CA VAL A 206 5.15 11.80 -4.44
C VAL A 206 3.97 12.68 -4.07
N SER A 207 2.98 12.16 -3.35
CA SER A 207 1.77 12.92 -3.00
C SER A 207 2.07 14.23 -2.24
N LYS A 208 3.18 14.28 -1.49
CA LYS A 208 3.66 15.51 -0.83
C LYS A 208 4.07 16.64 -1.79
N LYS A 209 4.22 16.33 -3.07
CA LYS A 209 4.61 17.27 -4.14
C LYS A 209 3.51 17.41 -5.19
N HIS A 210 2.26 17.08 -4.83
CA HIS A 210 1.12 17.03 -5.75
C HIS A 210 0.93 18.35 -6.53
N GLU A 211 1.12 19.50 -5.90
CA GLU A 211 1.01 20.82 -6.54
C GLU A 211 1.93 20.98 -7.77
N GLN A 212 3.07 20.24 -7.81
CA GLN A 212 4.04 20.35 -8.89
C GLN A 212 3.66 19.56 -10.14
N PHE A 213 2.68 18.65 -10.07
CA PHE A 213 2.30 17.80 -11.20
C PHE A 213 0.80 17.72 -11.46
N LEU A 214 -0.08 17.90 -10.46
CA LEU A 214 -1.53 17.90 -10.66
C LEU A 214 -2.00 18.82 -11.79
N PRO A 215 -1.48 20.07 -11.95
CA PRO A 215 -1.92 20.97 -13.02
C PRO A 215 -1.69 20.45 -14.45
N TYR A 216 -0.91 19.38 -14.61
CA TYR A 216 -0.62 18.77 -15.91
C TYR A 216 -1.38 17.49 -16.18
N LEU A 217 -2.26 17.07 -15.27
CA LEU A 217 -3.15 15.93 -15.47
C LEU A 217 -4.41 16.40 -16.21
N THR A 218 -4.90 15.55 -17.11
CA THR A 218 -6.03 15.87 -18.01
C THR A 218 -7.11 14.79 -17.99
N VAL A 219 -7.12 13.90 -16.98
CA VAL A 219 -8.20 12.95 -16.76
C VAL A 219 -9.48 13.69 -16.41
N GLU A 220 -10.63 13.11 -16.75
CA GLU A 220 -11.96 13.65 -16.41
C GLU A 220 -12.36 13.33 -14.98
N ALA A 221 -11.90 12.16 -14.46
CA ALA A 221 -12.12 11.76 -13.08
C ALA A 221 -11.51 12.77 -12.10
N GLU A 222 -12.17 12.96 -10.96
CA GLU A 222 -11.62 13.77 -9.87
C GLU A 222 -10.26 13.20 -9.42
N VAL A 223 -9.28 14.09 -9.12
CA VAL A 223 -7.96 13.66 -8.64
C VAL A 223 -7.64 14.34 -7.32
N LEU A 224 -7.47 13.56 -6.26
CA LEU A 224 -7.16 14.06 -4.92
C LEU A 224 -5.82 13.50 -4.41
N PRO A 225 -5.04 14.28 -3.65
CA PRO A 225 -3.92 13.75 -2.91
C PRO A 225 -4.39 12.95 -1.69
N ALA A 226 -3.69 11.85 -1.39
CA ALA A 226 -3.91 11.03 -0.20
C ALA A 226 -3.66 11.84 1.09
N LYS A 227 -4.48 11.59 2.13
CA LYS A 227 -4.41 12.29 3.42
C LYS A 227 -3.47 11.61 4.43
N PHE A 228 -3.44 10.26 4.46
CA PHE A 228 -2.65 9.49 5.45
C PHE A 228 -1.16 9.43 5.15
N LEU A 229 -0.74 9.76 3.92
CA LEU A 229 0.67 9.83 3.52
C LEU A 229 1.43 8.53 3.90
N ASN A 230 2.45 8.67 4.78
CA ASN A 230 3.32 7.57 5.19
C ASN A 230 2.68 6.63 6.24
N ASN A 231 1.50 6.94 6.76
CA ASN A 231 0.81 6.13 7.77
C ASN A 231 -0.29 5.25 7.15
N ALA A 232 -0.66 5.49 5.89
CA ALA A 232 -1.73 4.76 5.20
C ALA A 232 -1.57 3.24 5.29
N GLY A 233 -0.36 2.72 4.98
CA GLY A 233 -0.08 1.28 5.05
C GLY A 233 -0.22 0.69 6.46
N ILE A 234 0.13 1.45 7.52
CA ILE A 234 -0.02 1.01 8.91
C ILE A 234 -1.51 0.96 9.29
N VAL A 235 -2.24 2.04 9.03
CA VAL A 235 -3.66 2.16 9.39
C VAL A 235 -4.49 1.12 8.63
N GLY A 236 -4.29 1.00 7.32
CA GLY A 236 -5.04 0.06 6.51
C GLY A 236 -4.71 -1.41 6.80
N ALA A 237 -3.44 -1.72 7.14
CA ALA A 237 -3.07 -3.06 7.59
C ALA A 237 -3.80 -3.41 8.90
N ALA A 238 -3.89 -2.48 9.85
CA ALA A 238 -4.65 -2.68 11.09
C ALA A 238 -6.15 -2.90 10.79
N LEU A 239 -6.75 -2.12 9.89
CA LEU A 239 -8.14 -2.32 9.45
C LEU A 239 -8.37 -3.71 8.86
N ALA A 240 -7.47 -4.19 8.00
CA ALA A 240 -7.58 -5.52 7.40
C ALA A 240 -7.59 -6.65 8.45
N ALA A 241 -6.85 -6.49 9.56
CA ALA A 241 -6.78 -7.48 10.62
C ALA A 241 -8.02 -7.48 11.53
N GLN A 242 -8.96 -6.56 11.37
CA GLN A 242 -10.24 -6.58 12.09
C GLN A 242 -11.03 -7.88 11.83
N SER A 243 -10.87 -8.46 10.63
CA SER A 243 -11.48 -9.75 10.29
C SER A 243 -11.06 -10.90 11.21
N LEU A 244 -9.87 -10.84 11.82
CA LEU A 244 -9.40 -11.85 12.77
C LEU A 244 -10.18 -11.85 14.09
N LEU A 245 -10.91 -10.79 14.40
CA LEU A 245 -11.73 -10.65 15.61
C LEU A 245 -13.15 -11.16 15.43
N THR A 246 -13.63 -11.25 14.19
CA THR A 246 -14.99 -11.67 13.84
C THR A 246 -15.08 -13.15 13.45
N SER A 247 -13.93 -13.85 13.42
CA SER A 247 -13.83 -15.27 12.98
C SER A 247 -13.86 -16.28 14.14
N ASN A 248 -14.34 -15.87 15.34
CA ASN A 248 -14.54 -16.75 16.50
C ASN A 248 -16.00 -17.15 16.69
#